data_831670667c3f6b7132669a76ce1548fd
#
_entry.id   831670667c3f6b7132669a76ce1548fd
#
_cell.length_a   1.000
_cell.length_b   1.000
_cell.length_c   1.000
_cell.angle_alpha   90.00
_cell.angle_beta   90.00
_cell.angle_gamma   90.00
#
_symmetry.space_group_name_H-M   'P 1'
#
loop_
_entity.id
_entity.type
_entity.pdbx_description
1 polymer ?
#
loop_
_entity_poly.entity_id
_entity_poly.type
_entity_poly.pdbx_seq_one_letter_code
_entity_poly.pdbx_strand_id
1 'polypeptide(L)'
;MDNRHSIGSKIQKYRKLKDMTQDELSKQSGIYLSTIKKYESGERNPKPDQLQKIAEALGISVTVFLDYDINTVSDVLSLVMKLNEQSSLKISADKDKDGNYIPSSIHMTFEDSQINEAICSYLNYKQQMDLIAYEDNDK
;
A
#
# COMPACT_ATOMS: atom_id res chain seq x y z
N MET A 1 -6.08 18.84 8.86
CA MET A 1 -6.21 17.38 8.59
C MET A 1 -5.34 17.00 7.42
N ASP A 2 -4.44 16.09 7.65
CA ASP A 2 -3.60 15.57 6.58
C ASP A 2 -4.43 14.66 5.66
N ASN A 3 -4.75 15.15 4.47
CA ASN A 3 -5.60 14.47 3.49
C ASN A 3 -4.95 13.21 2.88
N ARG A 4 -3.67 12.96 3.22
CA ARG A 4 -2.88 11.83 2.67
C ARG A 4 -3.35 10.47 3.18
N HIS A 5 -4.07 10.44 4.29
CA HIS A 5 -4.54 9.21 4.93
C HIS A 5 -6.06 9.00 4.80
N SER A 6 -6.77 9.85 4.07
CA SER A 6 -8.20 9.66 3.85
C SER A 6 -8.45 8.41 3.00
N ILE A 7 -9.60 7.78 3.18
CA ILE A 7 -10.02 6.61 2.37
C ILE A 7 -10.01 6.97 0.89
N GLY A 8 -10.52 8.15 0.53
CA GLY A 8 -10.56 8.60 -0.86
C GLY A 8 -9.18 8.74 -1.50
N SER A 9 -8.22 9.30 -0.78
CA SER A 9 -6.84 9.41 -1.28
C SER A 9 -6.16 8.05 -1.41
N LYS A 10 -6.46 7.08 -0.54
CA LYS A 10 -5.99 5.70 -0.65
C LYS A 10 -6.60 5.01 -1.87
N ILE A 11 -7.88 5.17 -2.12
CA ILE A 11 -8.54 4.62 -3.32
C ILE A 11 -7.83 5.14 -4.58
N GLN A 12 -7.62 6.45 -4.67
CA GLN A 12 -6.93 7.06 -5.80
C GLN A 12 -5.50 6.52 -5.95
N LYS A 13 -4.76 6.40 -4.86
CA LYS A 13 -3.39 5.88 -4.84
C LYS A 13 -3.32 4.46 -5.39
N TYR A 14 -4.14 3.54 -4.87
CA TYR A 14 -4.12 2.15 -5.31
C TYR A 14 -4.66 1.97 -6.71
N ARG A 15 -5.65 2.78 -7.12
CA ARG A 15 -6.11 2.81 -8.50
C ARG A 15 -4.98 3.17 -9.47
N LYS A 16 -4.25 4.23 -9.18
CA LYS A 16 -3.09 4.67 -9.98
C LYS A 16 -1.97 3.65 -10.00
N LEU A 17 -1.71 2.97 -8.87
CA LEU A 17 -0.75 1.86 -8.81
C LEU A 17 -1.09 0.71 -9.75
N LYS A 18 -2.37 0.52 -10.03
CA LYS A 18 -2.87 -0.50 -10.96
C LYS A 18 -3.06 0.03 -12.38
N ASP A 19 -2.59 1.24 -12.67
CA ASP A 19 -2.76 1.91 -13.96
C ASP A 19 -4.22 1.96 -14.44
N MET A 20 -5.16 2.08 -13.51
CA MET A 20 -6.58 2.14 -13.79
C MET A 20 -7.09 3.59 -13.83
N THR A 21 -7.97 3.87 -14.78
CA THR A 21 -8.77 5.10 -14.77
C THR A 21 -9.94 4.98 -13.80
N GLN A 22 -10.54 6.11 -13.43
CA GLN A 22 -11.75 6.13 -12.61
C GLN A 22 -12.91 5.36 -13.29
N ASP A 23 -13.00 5.48 -14.62
CA ASP A 23 -14.03 4.77 -15.41
C ASP A 23 -13.82 3.24 -15.36
N GLU A 24 -12.58 2.79 -15.48
CA GLU A 24 -12.23 1.37 -15.35
C GLU A 24 -12.57 0.82 -13.95
N LEU A 25 -12.23 1.59 -12.90
CA LEU A 25 -12.59 1.22 -11.54
C LEU A 25 -14.11 1.16 -11.36
N SER A 26 -14.85 2.11 -11.94
CA SER A 26 -16.30 2.14 -11.94
C SER A 26 -16.87 0.85 -12.57
N LYS A 27 -16.37 0.49 -13.74
CA LYS A 27 -16.83 -0.71 -14.46
C LYS A 27 -16.52 -2.01 -13.70
N GLN A 28 -15.32 -2.13 -13.16
CA GLN A 28 -14.91 -3.34 -12.45
C GLN A 28 -15.55 -3.50 -11.07
N SER A 29 -15.80 -2.40 -10.38
CA SER A 29 -16.43 -2.42 -9.05
C SER A 29 -17.95 -2.47 -9.10
N GLY A 30 -18.55 -2.10 -10.23
CA GLY A 30 -20.00 -1.95 -10.34
C GLY A 30 -20.55 -0.70 -9.65
N ILE A 31 -19.68 0.25 -9.31
CA ILE A 31 -20.06 1.52 -8.67
C ILE A 31 -20.07 2.61 -9.73
N TYR A 32 -21.06 3.49 -9.71
CA TYR A 32 -21.18 4.58 -10.68
C TYR A 32 -19.93 5.49 -10.65
N LEU A 33 -19.50 5.92 -11.84
CA LEU A 33 -18.35 6.80 -12.01
C LEU A 33 -18.46 8.08 -11.17
N SER A 34 -19.64 8.70 -11.13
CA SER A 34 -19.89 9.87 -10.30
C SER A 34 -19.67 9.60 -8.81
N THR A 35 -19.97 8.40 -8.35
CA THR A 35 -19.77 7.98 -6.96
C THR A 35 -18.28 7.74 -6.69
N ILE A 36 -17.55 7.09 -7.60
CA ILE A 36 -16.09 6.91 -7.49
C ILE A 36 -15.39 8.28 -7.37
N LYS A 37 -15.77 9.24 -8.21
CA LYS A 37 -15.23 10.60 -8.15
C LYS A 37 -15.46 11.27 -6.80
N LYS A 38 -16.65 11.10 -6.21
CA LYS A 38 -16.99 11.64 -4.88
C LYS A 38 -16.19 10.96 -3.77
N TYR A 39 -15.93 9.66 -3.88
CA TYR A 39 -15.09 8.95 -2.92
C TYR A 39 -13.65 9.46 -2.98
N GLU A 40 -13.07 9.56 -4.16
CA GLU A 40 -11.67 10.00 -4.32
C GLU A 40 -11.48 11.47 -3.94
N SER A 41 -12.47 12.32 -4.14
CA SER A 41 -12.41 13.74 -3.73
C SER A 41 -12.64 13.96 -2.23
N GLY A 42 -13.09 12.92 -1.51
CA GLY A 42 -13.45 13.05 -0.09
C GLY A 42 -14.83 13.66 0.16
N GLU A 43 -15.59 13.96 -0.89
CA GLU A 43 -16.95 14.50 -0.75
C GLU A 43 -17.90 13.49 -0.10
N ARG A 44 -17.66 12.20 -0.30
CA ARG A 44 -18.43 11.10 0.27
C ARG A 44 -17.51 9.98 0.69
N ASN A 45 -17.80 9.35 1.83
CA ASN A 45 -17.08 8.16 2.29
C ASN A 45 -17.82 6.90 1.84
N PRO A 46 -17.10 5.89 1.29
CA PRO A 46 -17.73 4.62 0.95
C PRO A 46 -18.18 3.86 2.20
N LYS A 47 -19.33 3.21 2.11
CA LYS A 47 -19.78 2.25 3.11
C LYS A 47 -18.93 0.98 3.03
N PRO A 48 -18.89 0.14 4.10
CA PRO A 48 -18.07 -1.08 4.11
C PRO A 48 -18.28 -2.02 2.92
N ASP A 49 -19.51 -2.21 2.48
CA ASP A 49 -19.83 -3.05 1.32
C ASP A 49 -19.27 -2.46 0.01
N GLN A 50 -19.34 -1.15 -0.16
CA GLN A 50 -18.76 -0.44 -1.31
C GLN A 50 -17.23 -0.50 -1.29
N LEU A 51 -16.65 -0.34 -0.11
CA LEU A 51 -15.20 -0.42 0.07
C LEU A 51 -14.66 -1.82 -0.27
N GLN A 52 -15.41 -2.86 0.08
CA GLN A 52 -15.09 -4.24 -0.30
C GLN A 52 -15.10 -4.43 -1.82
N LYS A 53 -16.10 -3.88 -2.52
CA LYS A 53 -16.17 -3.93 -3.99
C LYS A 53 -15.01 -3.21 -4.66
N ILE A 54 -14.61 -2.07 -4.12
CA ILE A 54 -13.44 -1.31 -4.59
C ILE A 54 -12.15 -2.12 -4.39
N ALA A 55 -11.97 -2.71 -3.21
CA ALA A 55 -10.82 -3.54 -2.90
C ALA A 55 -10.72 -4.75 -3.86
N GLU A 56 -11.81 -5.43 -4.10
CA GLU A 56 -11.89 -6.55 -5.05
C GLU A 56 -11.53 -6.11 -6.48
N ALA A 57 -12.08 -5.00 -6.94
CA ALA A 57 -11.77 -4.44 -8.27
C ALA A 57 -10.29 -4.06 -8.41
N LEU A 58 -9.66 -3.60 -7.34
CA LEU A 58 -8.25 -3.27 -7.30
C LEU A 58 -7.34 -4.49 -7.06
N GLY A 59 -7.90 -5.64 -6.75
CA GLY A 59 -7.14 -6.85 -6.43
C GLY A 59 -6.32 -6.74 -5.15
N ILE A 60 -6.83 -6.00 -4.17
CA ILE A 60 -6.19 -5.78 -2.87
C ILE A 60 -7.13 -6.15 -1.72
N SER A 61 -6.55 -6.32 -0.54
CA SER A 61 -7.36 -6.54 0.67
C SER A 61 -8.02 -5.23 1.13
N VAL A 62 -9.25 -5.29 1.59
CA VAL A 62 -9.94 -4.14 2.20
C VAL A 62 -9.20 -3.59 3.41
N THR A 63 -8.33 -4.39 4.04
CA THR A 63 -7.53 -3.97 5.18
C THR A 63 -6.57 -2.83 4.88
N VAL A 64 -6.19 -2.61 3.62
CA VAL A 64 -5.32 -1.47 3.24
C VAL A 64 -6.00 -0.12 3.46
N PHE A 65 -7.33 -0.10 3.54
CA PHE A 65 -8.10 1.11 3.82
C PHE A 65 -8.28 1.38 5.32
N LEU A 66 -7.90 0.44 6.17
CA LEU A 66 -7.93 0.61 7.61
C LEU A 66 -6.71 1.40 8.08
N ASP A 67 -6.93 2.32 9.00
CA ASP A 67 -5.83 3.03 9.64
C ASP A 67 -5.28 2.18 10.79
N TYR A 68 -3.99 1.88 10.71
CA TYR A 68 -3.25 1.27 11.78
C TYR A 68 -2.37 2.33 12.43
N ASP A 69 -2.52 2.52 13.73
CA ASP A 69 -1.61 3.35 14.50
C ASP A 69 -0.29 2.60 14.74
N ILE A 70 0.69 2.86 13.88
CA ILE A 70 2.03 2.28 14.01
C ILE A 70 2.95 3.38 14.55
N ASN A 71 3.09 3.43 15.85
CA ASN A 71 3.82 4.50 16.53
C ASN A 71 5.05 4.01 17.30
N THR A 72 5.13 2.72 17.59
CA THR A 72 6.19 2.16 18.43
C THR A 72 6.98 1.07 17.72
N VAL A 73 8.18 0.80 18.21
CA VAL A 73 9.00 -0.34 17.75
C VAL A 73 8.23 -1.66 17.91
N SER A 74 7.46 -1.79 19.00
CA SER A 74 6.65 -2.99 19.26
C SER A 74 5.57 -3.17 18.21
N ASP A 75 4.94 -2.08 17.74
CA ASP A 75 3.92 -2.14 16.69
C ASP A 75 4.52 -2.65 15.38
N VAL A 76 5.67 -2.10 14.98
CA VAL A 76 6.40 -2.54 13.79
C VAL A 76 6.81 -4.00 13.90
N LEU A 77 7.42 -4.39 15.03
CA LEU A 77 7.89 -5.76 15.26
C LEU A 77 6.73 -6.76 15.20
N SER A 78 5.58 -6.42 15.79
CA SER A 78 4.39 -7.28 15.75
C SER A 78 3.89 -7.54 14.35
N LEU A 79 3.89 -6.53 13.48
CA LEU A 79 3.52 -6.67 12.07
C LEU A 79 4.52 -7.54 11.30
N VAL A 80 5.81 -7.31 11.50
CA VAL A 80 6.87 -8.10 10.85
C VAL A 80 6.77 -9.57 11.26
N MET A 81 6.57 -9.85 12.54
CA MET A 81 6.41 -11.22 13.04
C MET A 81 5.17 -11.91 12.47
N LYS A 82 4.05 -11.19 12.37
CA LYS A 82 2.84 -11.74 11.73
C LYS A 82 3.07 -12.08 10.26
N LEU A 83 3.74 -11.21 9.53
CA LEU A 83 4.09 -11.46 8.13
C LEU A 83 5.00 -12.69 8.00
N ASN A 84 5.97 -12.84 8.90
CA ASN A 84 6.87 -14.00 8.90
C ASN A 84 6.13 -15.32 9.19
N GLU A 85 5.15 -15.30 10.11
CA GLU A 85 4.37 -16.47 10.50
C GLU A 85 3.28 -16.84 9.48
N GLN A 86 2.64 -15.85 8.87
CA GLN A 86 1.42 -16.03 8.06
C GLN A 86 1.65 -15.87 6.56
N SER A 87 2.84 -15.53 6.15
CA SER A 87 3.19 -15.35 4.74
C SER A 87 4.54 -15.96 4.43
N SER A 88 4.95 -15.87 3.16
CA SER A 88 6.25 -16.34 2.70
C SER A 88 7.41 -15.37 3.00
N LEU A 89 7.24 -14.43 3.91
CA LEU A 89 8.29 -13.48 4.29
C LEU A 89 9.49 -14.20 4.90
N LYS A 90 10.66 -14.00 4.30
CA LYS A 90 11.95 -14.42 4.85
C LYS A 90 12.72 -13.23 5.38
N ILE A 91 13.20 -13.35 6.60
CA ILE A 91 14.04 -12.37 7.26
C ILE A 91 15.43 -12.99 7.40
N SER A 92 16.46 -12.30 6.91
CA SER A 92 17.83 -12.74 7.02
C SER A 92 18.75 -11.57 7.39
N ALA A 93 19.90 -11.91 7.94
CA ALA A 93 20.94 -10.97 8.29
C ALA A 93 22.29 -11.71 8.35
N ASP A 94 23.36 -10.97 8.14
CA ASP A 94 24.71 -11.50 8.29
C ASP A 94 25.09 -11.61 9.76
N LYS A 95 26.08 -12.44 10.06
CA LYS A 95 26.62 -12.60 11.41
C LYS A 95 28.05 -12.04 11.47
N ASP A 96 28.39 -11.48 12.60
CA ASP A 96 29.74 -11.09 12.91
C ASP A 96 30.59 -12.33 13.31
N LYS A 97 31.87 -12.10 13.59
CA LYS A 97 32.82 -13.16 14.01
C LYS A 97 32.44 -13.85 15.33
N ASP A 98 31.63 -13.20 16.16
CA ASP A 98 31.18 -13.74 17.45
C ASP A 98 29.82 -14.48 17.32
N GLY A 99 29.25 -14.53 16.11
CA GLY A 99 27.99 -15.20 15.83
C GLY A 99 26.74 -14.36 16.08
N ASN A 100 26.87 -13.06 16.35
CA ASN A 100 25.74 -12.15 16.54
C ASN A 100 25.28 -11.60 15.19
N TYR A 101 23.97 -11.43 15.03
CA TYR A 101 23.41 -10.80 13.85
C TYR A 101 23.77 -9.31 13.77
N ILE A 102 24.14 -8.85 12.57
CA ILE A 102 24.51 -7.46 12.30
C ILE A 102 23.24 -6.68 11.90
N PRO A 103 22.77 -5.70 12.71
CA PRO A 103 21.51 -5.01 12.45
C PRO A 103 21.43 -4.30 11.09
N SER A 104 22.55 -3.74 10.61
CA SER A 104 22.60 -3.04 9.31
C SER A 104 22.51 -3.98 8.11
N SER A 105 22.64 -5.28 8.30
CA SER A 105 22.57 -6.29 7.24
C SER A 105 21.19 -6.94 7.11
N ILE A 106 20.22 -6.53 7.93
CA ILE A 106 18.86 -7.09 7.88
C ILE A 106 18.22 -6.81 6.52
N HIS A 107 17.72 -7.88 5.90
CA HIS A 107 16.90 -7.77 4.71
C HIS A 107 15.73 -8.73 4.76
N MET A 108 14.67 -8.37 4.06
CA MET A 108 13.43 -9.11 4.02
C MET A 108 13.02 -9.33 2.57
N THR A 109 12.69 -10.58 2.25
CA THR A 109 12.20 -10.96 0.93
C THR A 109 11.04 -11.94 1.07
N PHE A 110 10.21 -12.04 0.05
CA PHE A 110 9.17 -13.06 -0.01
C PHE A 110 9.60 -14.19 -0.93
N GLU A 111 9.24 -15.43 -0.62
CA GLU A 111 9.43 -16.56 -1.53
C GLU A 111 8.51 -16.43 -2.75
N ASP A 112 7.32 -15.87 -2.55
CA ASP A 112 6.37 -15.63 -3.62
C ASP A 112 6.86 -14.50 -4.52
N SER A 113 7.19 -14.83 -5.77
CA SER A 113 7.69 -13.88 -6.76
C SER A 113 6.64 -12.80 -7.09
N GLN A 114 5.35 -13.12 -7.05
CA GLN A 114 4.28 -12.15 -7.32
C GLN A 114 4.25 -11.03 -6.29
N ILE A 115 4.51 -11.36 -5.03
CA ILE A 115 4.62 -10.36 -3.96
C ILE A 115 5.82 -9.45 -4.20
N ASN A 116 6.97 -10.03 -4.52
CA ASN A 116 8.19 -9.27 -4.81
C ASN A 116 8.01 -8.34 -6.03
N GLU A 117 7.38 -8.81 -7.09
CA GLU A 117 7.06 -8.02 -8.27
C GLU A 117 6.10 -6.86 -7.93
N ALA A 118 5.08 -7.11 -7.12
CA ALA A 118 4.15 -6.09 -6.66
C ALA A 118 4.84 -5.01 -5.82
N ILE A 119 5.77 -5.40 -4.96
CA ILE A 119 6.59 -4.46 -4.17
C ILE A 119 7.47 -3.62 -5.10
N CYS A 120 8.10 -4.21 -6.10
CA CYS A 120 8.89 -3.48 -7.10
C CYS A 120 8.04 -2.46 -7.86
N SER A 121 6.84 -2.84 -8.27
CA SER A 121 5.89 -1.92 -8.92
C SER A 121 5.52 -0.75 -8.01
N TYR A 122 5.29 -1.01 -6.75
CA TYR A 122 5.03 0.03 -5.74
C TYR A 122 6.23 0.99 -5.60
N LEU A 123 7.45 0.47 -5.53
CA LEU A 123 8.66 1.28 -5.41
C LEU A 123 8.88 2.16 -6.65
N ASN A 124 8.65 1.62 -7.84
CA ASN A 124 8.73 2.37 -9.08
C ASN A 124 7.71 3.53 -9.12
N TYR A 125 6.47 3.25 -8.73
CA TYR A 125 5.43 4.27 -8.63
C TYR A 125 5.82 5.38 -7.63
N LYS A 126 6.27 4.99 -6.45
CA LYS A 126 6.71 5.94 -5.41
C LYS A 126 7.84 6.83 -5.91
N GLN A 127 8.83 6.26 -6.60
CA GLN A 127 9.93 7.02 -7.19
C GLN A 127 9.45 8.06 -8.20
N GLN A 128 8.50 7.69 -9.07
CA GLN A 128 7.91 8.62 -10.04
C GLN A 128 7.17 9.77 -9.34
N MET A 129 6.41 9.48 -8.30
CA MET A 129 5.68 10.49 -7.54
C MET A 129 6.62 11.45 -6.80
N ASP A 130 7.71 10.93 -6.23
CA ASP A 130 8.72 11.76 -5.57
C ASP A 130 9.43 12.69 -6.57
N LEU A 131 9.70 12.23 -7.79
CA LEU A 131 10.28 13.06 -8.86
C LEU A 131 9.32 14.19 -9.29
N ILE A 132 8.04 13.90 -9.46
CA ILE A 132 7.03 14.90 -9.82
C ILE A 132 6.91 15.96 -8.72
N ALA A 133 6.87 15.55 -7.46
CA ALA A 133 6.81 16.45 -6.32
C ALA A 133 8.05 17.37 -6.23
N TYR A 134 9.22 16.86 -6.64
CA TYR A 134 10.45 17.66 -6.67
C TYR A 134 10.41 18.72 -7.76
N GLU A 135 9.96 18.37 -8.97
CA GLU A 135 9.83 19.30 -10.10
C GLU A 135 8.81 20.42 -9.84
N ASP A 136 7.73 20.13 -9.12
CA ASP A 136 6.71 21.13 -8.76
C ASP A 136 7.18 22.12 -7.67
N ASN A 137 8.15 21.73 -6.85
CA ASN A 137 8.73 22.61 -5.82
C ASN A 137 9.82 23.54 -6.36
N ASP A 138 10.36 23.27 -7.56
CA ASP A 138 11.39 24.11 -8.21
C ASP A 138 10.79 25.17 -9.15
N LYS A 139 9.46 25.28 -9.21
CA LYS A 139 8.75 26.30 -9.99
C LYS A 139 8.16 27.37 -9.07
#